data_046d201905182c4e814b71189de164ad
#
_entry.id   046d201905182c4e814b71189de164ad
#
_cell.length_a   1.000
_cell.length_b   1.000
_cell.length_c   1.000
_cell.angle_alpha   90.00
_cell.angle_beta   90.00
_cell.angle_gamma   90.00
#
_symmetry.space_group_name_H-M   'P 1'
#
loop_
_entity.id
_entity.type
_entity.pdbx_description
1 polymer ?
#
loop_
_entity_poly.entity_id
_entity_poly.type
_entity_poly.pdbx_seq_one_letter_code
_entity_poly.pdbx_strand_id
1 'polypeptide(L)'
;MAIERALIVFIILSIVSLLADITYEGARSISGPYLELLGASLIIAGGVSVGELLSYAFRFIGGIVAFRLASSLAYWSLLILGYIINLVAVPLLAFAGSWEVAFALYMVERIGKGFRVPIRDTIIAEVSTGVGRGKAFAIHEFLDQIGALVGPLIVAYTITSTGGSYSMALLILGIPAMLSIVALFTASAMYPKIRSASRIEGGGARTLPRGFYLACLAVGLAMFSFIHWGQASYIAFSLGWKNVALLYALAMAIDGLVSIPLGVAYDSLGPRILLVIPIATLLSTIALSHGNILAFILLWGIAMGALEVLPKAIVAELVDERARSLAYSILFLSMGLGWTLGNITLAYLTLESTLSLILVLVASLASMAIILRLR
;
A
#
# COMPACT_ATOMS: atom_id res chain seq x y z
N MET A 1 -30.68 2.15 18.45
CA MET A 1 -30.97 2.13 16.99
C MET A 1 -29.91 2.87 16.14
N ALA A 2 -29.68 4.20 16.28
CA ALA A 2 -28.70 4.90 15.43
C ALA A 2 -27.25 4.48 15.71
N ILE A 3 -26.85 4.34 16.96
CA ILE A 3 -25.50 3.91 17.38
C ILE A 3 -25.23 2.46 16.95
N GLU A 4 -26.18 1.57 17.13
CA GLU A 4 -26.07 0.17 16.71
C GLU A 4 -25.90 0.05 15.19
N ARG A 5 -26.66 0.83 14.41
CA ARG A 5 -26.50 0.85 12.94
C ARG A 5 -25.10 1.36 12.53
N ALA A 6 -24.59 2.40 13.17
CA ALA A 6 -23.24 2.92 12.90
C ALA A 6 -22.17 1.84 13.19
N LEU A 7 -22.30 1.13 14.33
CA LEU A 7 -21.38 0.04 14.67
C LEU A 7 -21.44 -1.11 13.66
N ILE A 8 -22.63 -1.51 13.21
CA ILE A 8 -22.78 -2.55 12.19
C ILE A 8 -22.12 -2.10 10.89
N VAL A 9 -22.32 -0.85 10.46
CA VAL A 9 -21.70 -0.30 9.24
C VAL A 9 -20.18 -0.23 9.38
N PHE A 10 -19.65 0.13 10.56
CA PHE A 10 -18.21 0.06 10.82
C PHE A 10 -17.66 -1.37 10.63
N ILE A 11 -18.32 -2.37 11.18
CA ILE A 11 -17.94 -3.78 11.04
C ILE A 11 -17.99 -4.20 9.56
N ILE A 12 -19.08 -3.86 8.85
CA ILE A 12 -19.22 -4.17 7.43
C ILE A 12 -18.10 -3.52 6.62
N LEU A 13 -17.77 -2.23 6.83
CA LEU A 13 -16.70 -1.55 6.12
C LEU A 13 -15.32 -2.15 6.43
N SER A 14 -15.10 -2.64 7.63
CA SER A 14 -13.87 -3.34 8.00
C SER A 14 -13.77 -4.70 7.30
N ILE A 15 -14.88 -5.43 7.16
CA ILE A 15 -14.94 -6.67 6.37
C ILE A 15 -14.77 -6.38 4.87
N VAL A 16 -15.37 -5.31 4.35
CA VAL A 16 -15.16 -4.86 2.96
C VAL A 16 -13.67 -4.65 2.68
N SER A 17 -12.95 -4.03 3.60
CA SER A 17 -11.52 -3.77 3.47
C SER A 17 -10.70 -5.06 3.53
N LEU A 18 -10.96 -5.94 4.50
CA LEU A 18 -10.35 -7.27 4.59
C LEU A 18 -10.51 -8.06 3.29
N LEU A 19 -11.72 -8.14 2.73
CA LEU A 19 -12.01 -8.86 1.49
C LEU A 19 -11.33 -8.20 0.28
N ALA A 20 -11.24 -6.87 0.27
CA ALA A 20 -10.50 -6.13 -0.74
C ALA A 20 -9.00 -6.44 -0.68
N ASP A 21 -8.41 -6.47 0.53
CA ASP A 21 -7.00 -6.77 0.72
C ASP A 21 -6.67 -8.22 0.36
N ILE A 22 -7.54 -9.19 0.67
CA ILE A 22 -7.43 -10.55 0.12
C ILE A 22 -7.33 -10.51 -1.40
N THR A 23 -8.13 -9.69 -2.05
CA THR A 23 -8.22 -9.63 -3.50
C THR A 23 -6.95 -9.04 -4.13
N TYR A 24 -6.60 -7.79 -3.82
CA TYR A 24 -5.51 -7.13 -4.53
C TYR A 24 -4.12 -7.48 -3.99
N GLU A 25 -3.95 -7.80 -2.70
CA GLU A 25 -2.68 -8.29 -2.19
C GLU A 25 -2.40 -9.73 -2.65
N GLY A 26 -3.46 -10.54 -2.83
CA GLY A 26 -3.34 -11.82 -3.52
C GLY A 26 -2.79 -11.67 -4.94
N ALA A 27 -3.36 -10.78 -5.75
CA ALA A 27 -2.88 -10.52 -7.10
C ALA A 27 -1.47 -9.90 -7.13
N ARG A 28 -1.18 -8.98 -6.19
CA ARG A 28 0.14 -8.37 -6.04
C ARG A 28 1.22 -9.40 -5.77
N SER A 29 0.92 -10.43 -4.98
CA SER A 29 1.88 -11.47 -4.59
C SER A 29 2.52 -12.18 -5.77
N ILE A 30 1.83 -12.24 -6.92
CA ILE A 30 2.28 -12.93 -8.14
C ILE A 30 2.52 -11.98 -9.32
N SER A 31 2.52 -10.67 -9.09
CA SER A 31 2.60 -9.68 -10.18
C SER A 31 3.85 -9.83 -11.05
N GLY A 32 5.01 -10.07 -10.47
CA GLY A 32 6.27 -10.29 -11.21
C GLY A 32 6.24 -11.55 -12.07
N PRO A 33 6.04 -12.75 -11.49
CA PRO A 33 5.95 -13.99 -12.26
C PRO A 33 4.87 -13.97 -13.34
N TYR A 34 3.72 -13.37 -13.03
CA TYR A 34 2.63 -13.31 -14.01
C TYR A 34 3.02 -12.44 -15.21
N LEU A 35 3.64 -11.29 -14.98
CA LEU A 35 4.18 -10.44 -16.05
C LEU A 35 5.29 -11.16 -16.84
N GLU A 36 6.20 -11.87 -16.17
CA GLU A 36 7.25 -12.66 -16.82
C GLU A 36 6.67 -13.74 -17.74
N LEU A 37 5.68 -14.48 -17.27
CA LEU A 37 4.99 -15.50 -18.08
C LEU A 37 4.27 -14.92 -19.32
N LEU A 38 3.83 -13.66 -19.25
CA LEU A 38 3.27 -12.92 -20.38
C LEU A 38 4.33 -12.28 -21.28
N GLY A 39 5.63 -12.48 -21.02
CA GLY A 39 6.74 -11.98 -21.82
C GLY A 39 7.20 -10.55 -21.47
N ALA A 40 6.81 -10.01 -20.31
CA ALA A 40 7.30 -8.72 -19.85
C ALA A 40 8.78 -8.80 -19.46
N SER A 41 9.49 -7.68 -19.63
CA SER A 41 10.86 -7.51 -19.13
C SER A 41 10.87 -7.14 -17.63
N LEU A 42 12.03 -7.26 -16.99
CA LEU A 42 12.25 -6.82 -15.61
C LEU A 42 11.91 -5.33 -15.42
N ILE A 43 12.15 -4.48 -16.44
CA ILE A 43 11.82 -3.04 -16.40
C ILE A 43 10.31 -2.84 -16.25
N ILE A 44 9.49 -3.63 -16.95
CA ILE A 44 8.02 -3.60 -16.84
C ILE A 44 7.58 -4.06 -15.46
N ALA A 45 8.19 -5.12 -14.92
CA ALA A 45 7.89 -5.60 -13.57
C ALA A 45 8.27 -4.57 -12.49
N GLY A 46 9.41 -3.88 -12.64
CA GLY A 46 9.80 -2.73 -11.81
C GLY A 46 8.85 -1.54 -11.98
N GLY A 47 8.37 -1.32 -13.20
CA GLY A 47 7.41 -0.28 -13.57
C GLY A 47 6.04 -0.43 -12.87
N VAL A 48 5.69 -1.61 -12.33
CA VAL A 48 4.48 -1.77 -11.50
C VAL A 48 4.48 -0.81 -10.30
N SER A 49 5.64 -0.36 -9.85
CA SER A 49 5.78 0.68 -8.82
C SER A 49 5.13 2.02 -9.19
N VAL A 50 4.94 2.32 -10.49
CA VAL A 50 4.17 3.48 -10.98
C VAL A 50 2.74 3.44 -10.44
N GLY A 51 2.18 2.26 -10.27
CA GLY A 51 0.85 2.07 -9.69
C GLY A 51 0.74 2.65 -8.28
N GLU A 52 1.79 2.54 -7.46
CA GLU A 52 1.80 3.14 -6.12
C GLU A 52 1.80 4.68 -6.19
N LEU A 53 2.60 5.25 -7.09
CA LEU A 53 2.60 6.70 -7.32
C LEU A 53 1.21 7.18 -7.79
N LEU A 54 0.58 6.45 -8.72
CA LEU A 54 -0.78 6.74 -9.16
C LEU A 54 -1.78 6.62 -8.00
N SER A 55 -1.68 5.57 -7.17
CA SER A 55 -2.53 5.41 -5.99
C SER A 55 -2.43 6.62 -5.06
N TYR A 56 -1.23 7.11 -4.77
CA TYR A 56 -1.03 8.29 -3.92
C TYR A 56 -1.55 9.57 -4.58
N ALA A 57 -1.36 9.77 -5.88
CA ALA A 57 -1.90 10.90 -6.61
C ALA A 57 -3.43 10.89 -6.61
N PHE A 58 -4.04 9.74 -6.90
CA PHE A 58 -5.50 9.60 -6.91
C PHE A 58 -6.12 9.63 -5.51
N ARG A 59 -5.39 9.30 -4.45
CA ARG A 59 -5.80 9.54 -3.06
C ARG A 59 -5.99 11.04 -2.80
N PHE A 60 -5.07 11.86 -3.26
CA PHE A 60 -5.18 13.32 -3.15
C PHE A 60 -6.38 13.85 -3.98
N ILE A 61 -6.50 13.44 -5.24
CA ILE A 61 -7.60 13.83 -6.14
C ILE A 61 -8.96 13.39 -5.57
N GLY A 62 -9.09 12.14 -5.13
CA GLY A 62 -10.32 11.61 -4.56
C GLY A 62 -10.78 12.37 -3.32
N GLY A 63 -9.85 12.74 -2.44
CA GLY A 63 -10.12 13.58 -1.29
C GLY A 63 -10.65 14.97 -1.67
N ILE A 64 -10.03 15.64 -2.66
CA ILE A 64 -10.48 16.94 -3.15
C ILE A 64 -11.87 16.84 -3.79
N VAL A 65 -12.10 15.85 -4.64
CA VAL A 65 -13.39 15.66 -5.32
C VAL A 65 -14.50 15.42 -4.31
N ALA A 66 -14.30 14.53 -3.35
CA ALA A 66 -15.26 14.27 -2.28
C ALA A 66 -15.56 15.53 -1.46
N PHE A 67 -14.52 16.28 -1.09
CA PHE A 67 -14.66 17.55 -0.36
C PHE A 67 -15.48 18.59 -1.15
N ARG A 68 -15.22 18.75 -2.45
CA ARG A 68 -15.93 19.74 -3.29
C ARG A 68 -17.39 19.38 -3.52
N LEU A 69 -17.69 18.11 -3.71
CA LEU A 69 -19.07 17.65 -3.95
C LEU A 69 -19.92 17.68 -2.67
N ALA A 70 -19.31 17.53 -1.50
CA ALA A 70 -19.88 17.71 -0.17
C ALA A 70 -21.29 17.10 0.02
N SER A 71 -21.55 15.92 -0.56
CA SER A 71 -22.82 15.22 -0.46
C SER A 71 -22.67 13.75 -0.13
N SER A 72 -23.62 13.20 0.64
CA SER A 72 -23.62 11.78 1.01
C SER A 72 -23.66 10.86 -0.22
N LEU A 73 -24.42 11.26 -1.24
CA LEU A 73 -24.50 10.51 -2.50
C LEU A 73 -23.14 10.48 -3.20
N ALA A 74 -22.44 11.61 -3.27
CA ALA A 74 -21.11 11.67 -3.87
C ALA A 74 -20.11 10.79 -3.13
N TYR A 75 -20.08 10.83 -1.79
CA TYR A 75 -19.20 10.00 -0.98
C TYR A 75 -19.43 8.51 -1.25
N TRP A 76 -20.68 8.03 -1.21
CA TRP A 76 -20.97 6.63 -1.48
C TRP A 76 -20.71 6.25 -2.94
N SER A 77 -21.09 7.08 -3.90
CA SER A 77 -20.86 6.80 -5.33
C SER A 77 -19.37 6.70 -5.66
N LEU A 78 -18.56 7.64 -5.16
CA LEU A 78 -17.10 7.63 -5.37
C LEU A 78 -16.45 6.45 -4.66
N LEU A 79 -16.90 6.10 -3.45
CA LEU A 79 -16.39 4.95 -2.72
C LEU A 79 -16.69 3.65 -3.47
N ILE A 80 -17.94 3.44 -3.87
CA ILE A 80 -18.38 2.25 -4.62
C ILE A 80 -17.63 2.15 -5.95
N LEU A 81 -17.55 3.25 -6.71
CA LEU A 81 -16.81 3.28 -7.97
C LEU A 81 -15.33 2.92 -7.78
N GLY A 82 -14.68 3.49 -6.75
CA GLY A 82 -13.28 3.18 -6.43
C GLY A 82 -13.08 1.70 -6.10
N TYR A 83 -13.99 1.09 -5.33
CA TYR A 83 -13.94 -0.35 -5.04
C TYR A 83 -14.20 -1.21 -6.28
N ILE A 84 -15.16 -0.85 -7.12
CA ILE A 84 -15.41 -1.58 -8.38
C ILE A 84 -14.18 -1.53 -9.29
N ILE A 85 -13.60 -0.35 -9.52
CA ILE A 85 -12.39 -0.20 -10.34
C ILE A 85 -11.24 -1.02 -9.76
N ASN A 86 -11.01 -0.93 -8.44
CA ASN A 86 -9.93 -1.65 -7.78
C ASN A 86 -10.12 -3.18 -7.84
N LEU A 87 -11.31 -3.67 -7.49
CA LEU A 87 -11.51 -5.11 -7.26
C LEU A 87 -11.84 -5.87 -8.55
N VAL A 88 -12.53 -5.25 -9.52
CA VAL A 88 -12.87 -5.93 -10.79
C VAL A 88 -11.63 -6.06 -11.68
N ALA A 89 -10.68 -5.14 -11.59
CA ALA A 89 -9.42 -5.25 -12.34
C ALA A 89 -8.66 -6.55 -12.02
N VAL A 90 -8.77 -7.08 -10.80
CA VAL A 90 -8.03 -8.28 -10.37
C VAL A 90 -8.48 -9.55 -11.11
N PRO A 91 -9.74 -9.98 -11.10
CA PRO A 91 -10.15 -11.17 -11.88
C PRO A 91 -10.02 -10.95 -13.39
N LEU A 92 -10.07 -9.72 -13.89
CA LEU A 92 -9.81 -9.41 -15.31
C LEU A 92 -8.35 -9.71 -15.72
N LEU A 93 -7.39 -9.63 -14.79
CA LEU A 93 -6.02 -10.06 -15.05
C LEU A 93 -5.96 -11.49 -15.60
N ALA A 94 -6.84 -12.41 -15.18
CA ALA A 94 -6.87 -13.79 -15.67
C ALA A 94 -7.06 -13.89 -17.19
N PHE A 95 -7.58 -12.86 -17.83
CA PHE A 95 -7.87 -12.77 -19.26
C PHE A 95 -6.96 -11.80 -20.00
N ALA A 96 -5.88 -11.32 -19.37
CA ALA A 96 -5.05 -10.25 -19.94
C ALA A 96 -4.42 -10.60 -21.31
N GLY A 97 -4.06 -11.86 -21.55
CA GLY A 97 -3.52 -12.33 -22.82
C GLY A 97 -2.16 -11.75 -23.22
N SER A 98 -1.78 -10.55 -22.73
CA SER A 98 -0.49 -9.92 -22.95
C SER A 98 -0.06 -9.14 -21.71
N TRP A 99 1.24 -8.86 -21.60
CA TRP A 99 1.78 -8.10 -20.46
C TRP A 99 1.30 -6.63 -20.45
N GLU A 100 1.03 -6.02 -21.59
CA GLU A 100 0.52 -4.65 -21.69
C GLU A 100 -0.83 -4.52 -21.02
N VAL A 101 -1.73 -5.48 -21.31
CA VAL A 101 -3.06 -5.50 -20.71
C VAL A 101 -2.96 -5.80 -19.21
N ALA A 102 -2.11 -6.74 -18.79
CA ALA A 102 -1.89 -7.03 -17.38
C ALA A 102 -1.33 -5.81 -16.63
N PHE A 103 -0.33 -5.14 -17.20
CA PHE A 103 0.24 -3.92 -16.63
C PHE A 103 -0.79 -2.81 -16.49
N ALA A 104 -1.60 -2.57 -17.55
CA ALA A 104 -2.67 -1.59 -17.49
C ALA A 104 -3.71 -1.91 -16.40
N LEU A 105 -4.08 -3.18 -16.24
CA LEU A 105 -5.01 -3.61 -15.18
C LEU A 105 -4.41 -3.41 -13.78
N TYR A 106 -3.11 -3.65 -13.57
CA TYR A 106 -2.45 -3.29 -12.31
C TYR A 106 -2.50 -1.77 -12.05
N MET A 107 -2.32 -0.93 -13.08
CA MET A 107 -2.44 0.53 -12.92
C MET A 107 -3.88 0.93 -12.57
N VAL A 108 -4.88 0.38 -13.27
CA VAL A 108 -6.31 0.63 -13.01
C VAL A 108 -6.68 0.21 -11.58
N GLU A 109 -6.21 -0.94 -11.14
CA GLU A 109 -6.39 -1.43 -9.77
C GLU A 109 -5.87 -0.40 -8.74
N ARG A 110 -4.65 0.10 -8.91
CA ARG A 110 -4.04 1.10 -8.01
C ARG A 110 -4.76 2.46 -8.03
N ILE A 111 -5.24 2.90 -9.18
CA ILE A 111 -6.06 4.11 -9.30
C ILE A 111 -7.34 3.95 -8.46
N GLY A 112 -8.05 2.84 -8.60
CA GLY A 112 -9.26 2.54 -7.81
C GLY A 112 -8.98 2.53 -6.30
N LYS A 113 -7.86 1.90 -5.86
CA LYS A 113 -7.42 1.90 -4.47
C LYS A 113 -7.18 3.33 -3.97
N GLY A 114 -6.44 4.13 -4.73
CA GLY A 114 -6.16 5.52 -4.36
C GLY A 114 -7.45 6.33 -4.17
N PHE A 115 -8.36 6.22 -5.10
CA PHE A 115 -9.60 7.00 -5.11
C PHE A 115 -10.51 6.72 -3.90
N ARG A 116 -10.63 5.45 -3.49
CA ARG A 116 -11.54 5.02 -2.42
C ARG A 116 -11.06 5.32 -0.99
N VAL A 117 -9.73 5.30 -0.76
CA VAL A 117 -9.15 5.32 0.60
C VAL A 117 -9.57 6.55 1.42
N PRO A 118 -9.42 7.82 0.98
CA PRO A 118 -9.76 8.98 1.80
C PRO A 118 -11.26 9.04 2.12
N ILE A 119 -12.10 8.55 1.23
CA ILE A 119 -13.55 8.53 1.39
C ILE A 119 -13.96 7.46 2.40
N ARG A 120 -13.39 6.25 2.28
CA ARG A 120 -13.56 5.16 3.23
C ARG A 120 -13.18 5.61 4.65
N ASP A 121 -12.01 6.19 4.81
CA ASP A 121 -11.48 6.59 6.11
C ASP A 121 -12.36 7.68 6.76
N THR A 122 -12.91 8.59 5.95
CA THR A 122 -13.88 9.60 6.43
C THR A 122 -15.15 8.94 6.97
N ILE A 123 -15.70 7.97 6.26
CA ILE A 123 -16.93 7.26 6.71
C ILE A 123 -16.63 6.41 7.95
N ILE A 124 -15.50 5.69 7.99
CA ILE A 124 -15.08 4.92 9.16
C ILE A 124 -14.96 5.83 10.39
N ALA A 125 -14.30 6.99 10.26
CA ALA A 125 -14.16 7.95 11.35
C ALA A 125 -15.51 8.45 11.89
N GLU A 126 -16.53 8.56 11.04
CA GLU A 126 -17.89 8.96 11.43
C GLU A 126 -18.63 7.83 12.16
N VAL A 127 -18.65 6.62 11.57
CA VAL A 127 -19.46 5.51 12.11
C VAL A 127 -18.83 4.85 13.34
N SER A 128 -17.55 5.14 13.61
CA SER A 128 -16.80 4.56 14.74
C SER A 128 -16.87 5.36 16.05
N THR A 129 -17.65 6.43 16.11
CA THR A 129 -17.71 7.30 17.31
C THR A 129 -18.08 6.56 18.60
N GLY A 130 -18.90 5.50 18.51
CA GLY A 130 -19.28 4.66 19.66
C GLY A 130 -18.20 3.68 20.15
N VAL A 131 -17.19 3.37 19.32
CA VAL A 131 -16.07 2.47 19.65
C VAL A 131 -14.84 3.26 20.13
N GLY A 132 -14.74 4.51 19.69
CA GLY A 132 -13.54 5.33 19.79
C GLY A 132 -12.69 5.21 18.51
N ARG A 133 -12.37 6.36 17.89
CA ARG A 133 -11.72 6.42 16.59
C ARG A 133 -10.40 5.65 16.53
N GLY A 134 -9.54 5.79 17.54
CA GLY A 134 -8.26 5.08 17.59
C GLY A 134 -8.42 3.56 17.59
N LYS A 135 -9.32 3.03 18.42
CA LYS A 135 -9.60 1.57 18.46
C LYS A 135 -10.21 1.07 17.15
N ALA A 136 -11.10 1.85 16.54
CA ALA A 136 -11.73 1.47 15.29
C ALA A 136 -10.72 1.39 14.14
N PHE A 137 -9.83 2.39 14.00
CA PHE A 137 -8.76 2.33 12.99
C PHE A 137 -7.77 1.19 13.26
N ALA A 138 -7.45 0.89 14.53
CA ALA A 138 -6.61 -0.26 14.86
C ALA A 138 -7.25 -1.61 14.50
N ILE A 139 -8.56 -1.78 14.77
CA ILE A 139 -9.31 -2.98 14.35
C ILE A 139 -9.36 -3.08 12.82
N HIS A 140 -9.61 -1.97 12.14
CA HIS A 140 -9.65 -1.92 10.68
C HIS A 140 -8.30 -2.32 10.07
N GLU A 141 -7.20 -1.73 10.52
CA GLU A 141 -5.84 -2.04 10.07
C GLU A 141 -5.46 -3.51 10.35
N PHE A 142 -5.84 -4.02 11.52
CA PHE A 142 -5.62 -5.44 11.84
C PHE A 142 -6.34 -6.38 10.86
N LEU A 143 -7.56 -6.04 10.44
CA LEU A 143 -8.29 -6.83 9.45
C LEU A 143 -7.69 -6.68 8.05
N ASP A 144 -7.18 -5.49 7.69
CA ASP A 144 -6.46 -5.27 6.44
C ASP A 144 -5.19 -6.15 6.39
N GLN A 145 -4.43 -6.24 7.48
CA GLN A 145 -3.25 -7.12 7.59
C GLN A 145 -3.60 -8.62 7.48
N ILE A 146 -4.72 -9.06 8.07
CA ILE A 146 -5.22 -10.43 7.84
C ILE A 146 -5.51 -10.65 6.36
N GLY A 147 -6.13 -9.69 5.69
CA GLY A 147 -6.40 -9.75 4.25
C GLY A 147 -5.12 -9.87 3.43
N ALA A 148 -4.11 -9.04 3.74
CA ALA A 148 -2.82 -9.03 3.09
C ALA A 148 -2.01 -10.34 3.27
N LEU A 149 -2.28 -11.08 4.34
CA LEU A 149 -1.71 -12.41 4.56
C LEU A 149 -2.51 -13.51 3.86
N VAL A 150 -3.84 -13.50 4.00
CA VAL A 150 -4.72 -14.57 3.52
C VAL A 150 -4.80 -14.59 1.99
N GLY A 151 -4.82 -13.44 1.34
CA GLY A 151 -4.86 -13.35 -0.13
C GLY A 151 -3.73 -14.11 -0.82
N PRO A 152 -2.45 -13.80 -0.51
CA PRO A 152 -1.31 -14.55 -1.04
C PRO A 152 -1.32 -16.05 -0.70
N LEU A 153 -1.82 -16.44 0.48
CA LEU A 153 -1.96 -17.86 0.84
C LEU A 153 -2.98 -18.59 -0.04
N ILE A 154 -4.12 -17.95 -0.34
CA ILE A 154 -5.12 -18.48 -1.29
C ILE A 154 -4.48 -18.65 -2.69
N VAL A 155 -3.73 -17.65 -3.15
CA VAL A 155 -3.02 -17.69 -4.43
C VAL A 155 -1.98 -18.80 -4.46
N ALA A 156 -1.14 -18.91 -3.41
CA ALA A 156 -0.14 -19.97 -3.29
C ALA A 156 -0.76 -21.37 -3.33
N TYR A 157 -1.84 -21.57 -2.57
CA TYR A 157 -2.59 -22.82 -2.56
C TYR A 157 -3.19 -23.14 -3.95
N THR A 158 -3.82 -22.16 -4.59
CA THR A 158 -4.47 -22.36 -5.89
C THR A 158 -3.45 -22.70 -6.97
N ILE A 159 -2.32 -21.99 -7.05
CA ILE A 159 -1.25 -22.29 -8.01
C ILE A 159 -0.73 -23.72 -7.80
N THR A 160 -0.51 -24.12 -6.54
CA THR A 160 0.00 -25.45 -6.21
C THR A 160 -1.01 -26.54 -6.57
N SER A 161 -2.29 -26.37 -6.24
CA SER A 161 -3.35 -27.35 -6.45
C SER A 161 -3.79 -27.48 -7.91
N THR A 162 -3.58 -26.44 -8.73
CA THR A 162 -3.94 -26.41 -10.15
C THR A 162 -2.77 -26.71 -11.10
N GLY A 163 -1.63 -27.14 -10.57
CA GLY A 163 -0.46 -27.45 -11.40
C GLY A 163 0.20 -26.22 -12.03
N GLY A 164 0.08 -25.03 -11.42
CA GLY A 164 0.76 -23.80 -11.86
C GLY A 164 -0.14 -22.78 -12.57
N SER A 165 -1.47 -22.87 -12.45
CA SER A 165 -2.38 -21.93 -13.12
C SER A 165 -2.49 -20.59 -12.41
N TYR A 166 -1.80 -19.56 -12.92
CA TYR A 166 -1.92 -18.17 -12.46
C TYR A 166 -3.30 -17.59 -12.77
N SER A 167 -3.86 -17.91 -13.93
CA SER A 167 -5.20 -17.43 -14.31
C SER A 167 -6.27 -17.92 -13.33
N MET A 168 -6.21 -19.19 -12.91
CA MET A 168 -7.16 -19.70 -11.91
C MET A 168 -6.98 -19.01 -10.56
N ALA A 169 -5.74 -18.74 -10.14
CA ALA A 169 -5.47 -18.01 -8.91
C ALA A 169 -6.03 -16.58 -8.94
N LEU A 170 -5.94 -15.89 -10.08
CA LEU A 170 -6.53 -14.56 -10.26
C LEU A 170 -8.06 -14.59 -10.31
N LEU A 171 -8.66 -15.62 -10.94
CA LEU A 171 -10.11 -15.79 -10.99
C LEU A 171 -10.73 -16.05 -9.61
N ILE A 172 -10.11 -16.87 -8.79
CA ILE A 172 -10.63 -17.20 -7.45
C ILE A 172 -10.70 -15.98 -6.54
N LEU A 173 -9.82 -15.00 -6.75
CA LEU A 173 -9.85 -13.71 -6.06
C LEU A 173 -11.08 -12.87 -6.43
N GLY A 174 -11.78 -13.22 -7.51
CA GLY A 174 -13.08 -12.64 -7.84
C GLY A 174 -14.16 -12.93 -6.80
N ILE A 175 -14.03 -14.03 -6.02
CA ILE A 175 -14.99 -14.34 -4.94
C ILE A 175 -14.94 -13.29 -3.83
N PRO A 176 -13.80 -13.04 -3.15
CA PRO A 176 -13.74 -11.98 -2.15
C PRO A 176 -13.99 -10.59 -2.75
N ALA A 177 -13.63 -10.32 -4.01
CA ALA A 177 -13.95 -9.09 -4.70
C ALA A 177 -15.48 -8.85 -4.76
N MET A 178 -16.24 -9.85 -5.22
CA MET A 178 -17.72 -9.76 -5.29
C MET A 178 -18.33 -9.60 -3.90
N LEU A 179 -17.89 -10.40 -2.92
CA LEU A 179 -18.39 -10.30 -1.55
C LEU A 179 -18.12 -8.92 -0.95
N SER A 180 -16.94 -8.33 -1.21
CA SER A 180 -16.60 -6.97 -0.79
C SER A 180 -17.56 -5.94 -1.39
N ILE A 181 -17.83 -6.02 -2.70
CA ILE A 181 -18.74 -5.10 -3.39
C ILE A 181 -20.18 -5.22 -2.84
N VAL A 182 -20.68 -6.45 -2.65
CA VAL A 182 -22.02 -6.69 -2.08
C VAL A 182 -22.12 -6.14 -0.66
N ALA A 183 -21.12 -6.38 0.18
CA ALA A 183 -21.06 -5.85 1.53
C ALA A 183 -21.01 -4.31 1.54
N LEU A 184 -20.31 -3.69 0.59
CA LEU A 184 -20.25 -2.24 0.45
C LEU A 184 -21.61 -1.63 0.08
N PHE A 185 -22.36 -2.23 -0.85
CA PHE A 185 -23.73 -1.81 -1.16
C PHE A 185 -24.63 -1.93 0.06
N THR A 186 -24.50 -3.00 0.85
CA THR A 186 -25.24 -3.18 2.10
C THR A 186 -24.92 -2.06 3.09
N ALA A 187 -23.65 -1.72 3.30
CA ALA A 187 -23.24 -0.62 4.15
C ALA A 187 -23.86 0.71 3.70
N SER A 188 -23.85 1.01 2.39
CA SER A 188 -24.40 2.24 1.84
C SER A 188 -25.91 2.34 2.04
N ALA A 189 -26.63 1.22 1.90
CA ALA A 189 -28.08 1.17 2.13
C ALA A 189 -28.45 1.36 3.63
N MET A 190 -27.62 0.85 4.54
CA MET A 190 -27.84 0.97 5.99
C MET A 190 -27.50 2.35 6.55
N TYR A 191 -26.56 3.08 5.91
CA TYR A 191 -26.08 4.39 6.36
C TYR A 191 -26.03 5.41 5.21
N PRO A 192 -27.18 5.76 4.61
CA PRO A 192 -27.19 6.57 3.39
C PRO A 192 -26.80 8.05 3.61
N LYS A 193 -26.88 8.54 4.88
CA LYS A 193 -26.58 9.95 5.20
C LYS A 193 -25.25 10.06 5.93
N ILE A 194 -24.25 10.66 5.29
CA ILE A 194 -22.91 10.93 5.84
C ILE A 194 -22.90 12.38 6.34
N ARG A 195 -22.73 12.58 7.62
CA ARG A 195 -22.69 13.92 8.26
C ARG A 195 -21.40 14.67 7.95
N SER A 196 -20.28 13.95 7.89
CA SER A 196 -18.96 14.50 7.57
C SER A 196 -18.85 15.02 6.13
N ALA A 197 -19.84 14.73 5.27
CA ALA A 197 -19.91 15.29 3.93
C ALA A 197 -20.30 16.79 3.91
N SER A 198 -20.70 17.38 5.03
CA SER A 198 -20.91 18.81 5.14
C SER A 198 -19.57 19.58 5.15
N ARG A 199 -19.50 20.70 4.42
CA ARG A 199 -18.29 21.53 4.27
C ARG A 199 -17.59 21.78 5.63
N ILE A 200 -16.32 21.39 5.70
CA ILE A 200 -15.41 21.92 6.71
C ILE A 200 -14.99 23.30 6.21
N GLU A 201 -15.30 24.35 6.95
CA GLU A 201 -14.84 25.71 6.65
C GLU A 201 -13.31 25.72 6.60
N GLY A 202 -12.76 26.29 5.50
CA GLY A 202 -11.36 26.23 5.16
C GLY A 202 -10.45 26.80 6.24
N GLY A 203 -9.61 25.95 6.80
CA GLY A 203 -8.42 26.38 7.51
C GLY A 203 -7.39 26.87 6.49
N GLY A 204 -6.97 28.14 6.61
CA GLY A 204 -5.95 28.72 5.75
C GLY A 204 -4.68 27.86 5.69
N ALA A 205 -4.05 27.83 4.53
CA ALA A 205 -2.79 27.10 4.30
C ALA A 205 -1.72 27.60 5.29
N ARG A 206 -1.42 26.81 6.30
CA ARG A 206 -0.27 27.05 7.18
C ARG A 206 0.98 26.52 6.49
N THR A 207 2.07 27.24 6.63
CA THR A 207 3.38 26.80 6.13
C THR A 207 3.81 25.55 6.90
N LEU A 208 4.14 24.48 6.16
CA LEU A 208 4.67 23.26 6.74
C LEU A 208 6.10 23.49 7.24
N PRO A 209 6.51 22.93 8.38
CA PRO A 209 7.82 23.18 8.95
C PRO A 209 8.94 22.56 8.09
N ARG A 210 10.14 23.15 8.14
CA ARG A 210 11.31 22.64 7.38
C ARG A 210 11.63 21.18 7.71
N GLY A 211 11.48 20.77 8.98
CA GLY A 211 11.69 19.39 9.42
C GLY A 211 10.79 18.40 8.69
N PHE A 212 9.55 18.77 8.39
CA PHE A 212 8.63 17.94 7.60
C PHE A 212 9.15 17.68 6.17
N TYR A 213 9.62 18.70 5.47
CA TYR A 213 10.17 18.53 4.11
C TYR A 213 11.43 17.68 4.12
N LEU A 214 12.28 17.81 5.15
CA LEU A 214 13.44 16.96 5.33
C LEU A 214 13.05 15.51 5.60
N ALA A 215 12.02 15.26 6.40
CA ALA A 215 11.48 13.92 6.62
C ALA A 215 10.93 13.30 5.32
N CYS A 216 10.17 14.06 4.54
CA CYS A 216 9.70 13.61 3.22
C CYS A 216 10.84 13.24 2.28
N LEU A 217 11.89 14.09 2.21
CA LEU A 217 13.07 13.83 1.39
C LEU A 217 13.81 12.56 1.86
N ALA A 218 14.01 12.40 3.16
CA ALA A 218 14.68 11.24 3.73
C ALA A 218 13.94 9.94 3.42
N VAL A 219 12.62 9.92 3.63
CA VAL A 219 11.79 8.75 3.34
C VAL A 219 11.74 8.48 1.84
N GLY A 220 11.62 9.51 0.98
CA GLY A 220 11.67 9.38 -0.47
C GLY A 220 12.98 8.77 -0.97
N LEU A 221 14.13 9.19 -0.39
CA LEU A 221 15.45 8.60 -0.70
C LEU A 221 15.55 7.14 -0.24
N ALA A 222 15.02 6.79 0.93
CA ALA A 222 14.97 5.40 1.38
C ALA A 222 14.09 4.54 0.46
N MET A 223 12.97 5.09 -0.01
CA MET A 223 12.07 4.43 -0.97
C MET A 223 12.73 4.18 -2.33
N PHE A 224 13.69 5.02 -2.75
CA PHE A 224 14.50 4.75 -3.94
C PHE A 224 15.26 3.42 -3.83
N SER A 225 15.72 3.08 -2.65
CA SER A 225 16.44 1.83 -2.37
C SER A 225 15.52 0.64 -2.10
N PHE A 226 14.21 0.83 -2.01
CA PHE A 226 13.26 -0.21 -1.66
C PHE A 226 12.67 -0.88 -2.90
N ILE A 227 13.04 -2.13 -3.13
CA ILE A 227 12.59 -2.88 -4.30
C ILE A 227 11.09 -3.19 -4.20
N HIS A 228 10.32 -2.80 -5.20
CA HIS A 228 8.90 -3.09 -5.31
C HIS A 228 8.68 -4.59 -5.50
N TRP A 229 7.61 -5.12 -4.90
CA TRP A 229 7.32 -6.55 -4.96
C TRP A 229 7.21 -7.10 -6.38
N GLY A 230 6.68 -6.34 -7.34
CA GLY A 230 6.62 -6.73 -8.74
C GLY A 230 8.00 -7.09 -9.31
N GLN A 231 9.01 -6.25 -9.05
CA GLN A 231 10.38 -6.51 -9.48
C GLN A 231 11.03 -7.66 -8.67
N ALA A 232 10.85 -7.64 -7.35
CA ALA A 232 11.42 -8.66 -6.47
C ALA A 232 10.89 -10.06 -6.76
N SER A 233 9.59 -10.19 -6.96
CA SER A 233 8.95 -11.46 -7.26
C SER A 233 9.30 -11.99 -8.66
N TYR A 234 9.53 -11.09 -9.64
CA TYR A 234 10.08 -11.44 -10.95
C TYR A 234 11.47 -12.07 -10.79
N ILE A 235 12.37 -11.40 -10.07
CA ILE A 235 13.74 -11.90 -9.84
C ILE A 235 13.70 -13.23 -9.08
N ALA A 236 12.92 -13.33 -8.01
CA ALA A 236 12.80 -14.57 -7.25
C ALA A 236 12.30 -15.74 -8.12
N PHE A 237 11.33 -15.49 -8.99
CA PHE A 237 10.80 -16.50 -9.90
C PHE A 237 11.85 -16.92 -10.94
N SER A 238 12.56 -15.97 -11.56
CA SER A 238 13.67 -16.24 -12.49
C SER A 238 14.81 -17.04 -11.82
N LEU A 239 15.01 -16.89 -10.51
CA LEU A 239 15.95 -17.71 -9.72
C LEU A 239 15.43 -19.09 -9.34
N GLY A 240 14.23 -19.46 -9.81
CA GLY A 240 13.64 -20.80 -9.62
C GLY A 240 12.69 -20.92 -8.42
N TRP A 241 12.36 -19.84 -7.72
CA TRP A 241 11.38 -19.83 -6.63
C TRP A 241 9.95 -19.87 -7.19
N LYS A 242 9.39 -21.07 -7.32
CA LYS A 242 8.09 -21.24 -7.97
C LYS A 242 6.89 -20.68 -7.19
N ASN A 243 6.95 -20.71 -5.85
CA ASN A 243 5.85 -20.25 -5.00
C ASN A 243 6.14 -18.88 -4.35
N VAL A 244 6.25 -17.83 -5.17
CA VAL A 244 6.53 -16.49 -4.72
C VAL A 244 5.38 -15.87 -3.91
N ALA A 245 4.15 -16.34 -4.10
CA ALA A 245 3.01 -15.90 -3.30
C ALA A 245 3.17 -16.27 -1.82
N LEU A 246 3.74 -17.45 -1.52
CA LEU A 246 4.07 -17.84 -0.15
C LEU A 246 5.17 -16.96 0.45
N LEU A 247 6.18 -16.58 -0.36
CA LEU A 247 7.21 -15.63 0.07
C LEU A 247 6.60 -14.26 0.43
N TYR A 248 5.63 -13.80 -0.37
CA TYR A 248 4.92 -12.56 -0.05
C TYR A 248 4.10 -12.67 1.23
N ALA A 249 3.36 -13.76 1.42
CA ALA A 249 2.64 -14.01 2.67
C ALA A 249 3.56 -13.95 3.89
N LEU A 250 4.77 -14.55 3.79
CA LEU A 250 5.76 -14.49 4.85
C LEU A 250 6.26 -13.06 5.09
N ALA A 251 6.52 -12.29 4.03
CA ALA A 251 6.92 -10.90 4.15
C ALA A 251 5.83 -10.04 4.82
N MET A 252 4.55 -10.24 4.48
CA MET A 252 3.42 -9.55 5.13
C MET A 252 3.21 -9.98 6.58
N ALA A 253 3.48 -11.24 6.92
CA ALA A 253 3.48 -11.68 8.32
C ALA A 253 4.56 -10.97 9.15
N ILE A 254 5.76 -10.80 8.59
CA ILE A 254 6.87 -10.08 9.24
C ILE A 254 6.51 -8.60 9.38
N ASP A 255 5.96 -7.98 8.34
CA ASP A 255 5.46 -6.61 8.35
C ASP A 255 4.49 -6.36 9.51
N GLY A 256 3.41 -7.15 9.59
CA GLY A 256 2.44 -7.04 10.68
C GLY A 256 3.05 -7.23 12.07
N LEU A 257 4.00 -8.18 12.22
CA LEU A 257 4.66 -8.46 13.49
C LEU A 257 5.58 -7.33 13.97
N VAL A 258 6.25 -6.61 13.05
CA VAL A 258 7.21 -5.55 13.41
C VAL A 258 6.57 -4.17 13.52
N SER A 259 5.42 -3.94 12.91
CA SER A 259 4.74 -2.64 12.90
C SER A 259 4.42 -2.13 14.32
N ILE A 260 3.89 -2.99 15.20
CA ILE A 260 3.56 -2.60 16.58
C ILE A 260 4.82 -2.30 17.41
N PRO A 261 5.85 -3.16 17.48
CA PRO A 261 7.10 -2.84 18.17
C PRO A 261 7.78 -1.57 17.68
N LEU A 262 7.75 -1.30 16.37
CA LEU A 262 8.34 -0.09 15.80
C LEU A 262 7.57 1.17 16.20
N GLY A 263 6.24 1.11 16.27
CA GLY A 263 5.42 2.21 16.79
C GLY A 263 5.74 2.52 18.24
N VAL A 264 5.83 1.50 19.10
CA VAL A 264 6.22 1.66 20.51
C VAL A 264 7.64 2.19 20.64
N ALA A 265 8.56 1.72 19.79
CA ALA A 265 9.94 2.21 19.78
C ALA A 265 10.01 3.69 19.34
N TYR A 266 9.13 4.14 18.44
CA TYR A 266 9.04 5.55 18.07
C TYR A 266 8.69 6.43 19.26
N ASP A 267 7.72 6.02 20.09
CA ASP A 267 7.30 6.77 21.27
C ASP A 267 8.43 6.95 22.32
N SER A 268 9.37 6.01 22.36
CA SER A 268 10.49 6.01 23.33
C SER A 268 11.79 6.60 22.78
N LEU A 269 12.10 6.38 21.50
CA LEU A 269 13.36 6.75 20.86
C LEU A 269 13.22 8.00 19.95
N GLY A 270 11.99 8.41 19.68
CA GLY A 270 11.66 9.54 18.81
C GLY A 270 12.08 9.32 17.36
N PRO A 271 12.30 10.40 16.58
CA PRO A 271 12.56 10.34 15.14
C PRO A 271 13.76 9.47 14.72
N ARG A 272 14.68 9.17 15.64
CA ARG A 272 15.86 8.33 15.33
C ARG A 272 15.51 6.91 14.87
N ILE A 273 14.35 6.39 15.30
CA ILE A 273 13.90 5.05 14.89
C ILE A 273 13.61 4.97 13.36
N LEU A 274 13.41 6.12 12.70
CA LEU A 274 13.28 6.17 11.24
C LEU A 274 14.53 5.61 10.53
N LEU A 275 15.69 5.53 11.19
CA LEU A 275 16.90 4.91 10.62
C LEU A 275 16.69 3.44 10.23
N VAL A 276 15.72 2.76 10.85
CA VAL A 276 15.35 1.38 10.46
C VAL A 276 14.95 1.32 8.98
N ILE A 277 14.28 2.36 8.46
CA ILE A 277 13.82 2.39 7.07
C ILE A 277 15.00 2.29 6.08
N PRO A 278 15.93 3.28 6.00
CA PRO A 278 17.02 3.22 5.03
C PRO A 278 17.99 2.04 5.28
N ILE A 279 18.12 1.56 6.51
CA ILE A 279 18.94 0.37 6.82
C ILE A 279 18.27 -0.88 6.25
N ALA A 280 16.99 -1.11 6.54
CA ALA A 280 16.29 -2.31 6.10
C ALA A 280 16.09 -2.31 4.57
N THR A 281 15.78 -1.16 3.94
CA THR A 281 15.67 -1.06 2.47
C THR A 281 17.00 -1.32 1.79
N LEU A 282 18.10 -0.75 2.27
CA LEU A 282 19.46 -1.00 1.75
C LEU A 282 19.82 -2.49 1.83
N LEU A 283 19.70 -3.06 3.02
CA LEU A 283 20.09 -4.45 3.26
C LEU A 283 19.19 -5.43 2.50
N SER A 284 17.88 -5.16 2.37
CA SER A 284 16.99 -6.00 1.57
C SER A 284 17.39 -6.00 0.10
N THR A 285 17.72 -4.84 -0.46
CA THR A 285 18.16 -4.72 -1.86
C THR A 285 19.50 -5.42 -2.10
N ILE A 286 20.46 -5.30 -1.18
CA ILE A 286 21.72 -6.05 -1.22
C ILE A 286 21.45 -7.56 -1.13
N ALA A 287 20.58 -8.02 -0.24
CA ALA A 287 20.24 -9.43 -0.13
C ALA A 287 19.67 -9.99 -1.44
N LEU A 288 18.76 -9.23 -2.08
CA LEU A 288 18.17 -9.62 -3.35
C LEU A 288 19.21 -9.64 -4.48
N SER A 289 20.10 -8.65 -4.55
CA SER A 289 21.16 -8.59 -5.57
C SER A 289 22.15 -9.77 -5.52
N HIS A 290 22.28 -10.39 -4.35
CA HIS A 290 23.09 -11.61 -4.16
C HIS A 290 22.24 -12.90 -4.23
N GLY A 291 20.97 -12.83 -4.63
CA GLY A 291 20.11 -14.00 -4.71
C GLY A 291 19.69 -14.61 -3.35
N ASN A 292 19.96 -13.93 -2.24
CA ASN A 292 19.59 -14.41 -0.90
C ASN A 292 18.12 -14.04 -0.60
N ILE A 293 17.20 -14.83 -1.17
CA ILE A 293 15.76 -14.54 -1.09
C ILE A 293 15.21 -14.57 0.33
N LEU A 294 15.70 -15.46 1.20
CA LEU A 294 15.20 -15.54 2.57
C LEU A 294 15.61 -14.30 3.40
N ALA A 295 16.86 -13.85 3.29
CA ALA A 295 17.29 -12.62 3.92
C ALA A 295 16.54 -11.40 3.33
N PHE A 296 16.32 -11.39 1.99
CA PHE A 296 15.51 -10.36 1.34
C PHE A 296 14.11 -10.28 1.95
N ILE A 297 13.37 -11.40 2.04
CA ILE A 297 12.01 -11.45 2.59
C ILE A 297 11.94 -10.92 4.02
N LEU A 298 12.86 -11.33 4.88
CA LEU A 298 12.93 -10.85 6.26
C LEU A 298 13.13 -9.32 6.32
N LEU A 299 14.13 -8.83 5.60
CA LEU A 299 14.48 -7.40 5.61
C LEU A 299 13.44 -6.55 4.88
N TRP A 300 12.83 -7.07 3.82
CA TRP A 300 11.74 -6.42 3.10
C TRP A 300 10.49 -6.26 3.97
N GLY A 301 10.10 -7.31 4.71
CA GLY A 301 8.99 -7.24 5.66
C GLY A 301 9.25 -6.25 6.78
N ILE A 302 10.47 -6.21 7.34
CA ILE A 302 10.85 -5.19 8.33
C ILE A 302 10.78 -3.78 7.74
N ALA A 303 11.29 -3.59 6.51
CA ALA A 303 11.24 -2.29 5.84
C ALA A 303 9.79 -1.85 5.58
N MET A 304 8.91 -2.78 5.15
CA MET A 304 7.51 -2.49 4.89
C MET A 304 6.78 -2.07 6.16
N GLY A 305 6.90 -2.80 7.27
CA GLY A 305 6.30 -2.44 8.55
C GLY A 305 6.82 -1.11 9.10
N ALA A 306 8.11 -0.83 8.91
CA ALA A 306 8.66 0.47 9.28
C ALA A 306 8.07 1.60 8.43
N LEU A 307 7.90 1.40 7.12
CA LEU A 307 7.32 2.37 6.18
C LEU A 307 5.83 2.62 6.40
N GLU A 308 5.10 1.66 6.92
CA GLU A 308 3.68 1.84 7.22
C GLU A 308 3.43 2.69 8.47
N VAL A 309 4.30 2.63 9.46
CA VAL A 309 4.10 3.26 10.76
C VAL A 309 4.91 4.54 10.93
N LEU A 310 6.23 4.48 10.74
CA LEU A 310 7.15 5.54 11.16
C LEU A 310 6.98 6.87 10.39
N PRO A 311 6.75 6.87 9.05
CA PRO A 311 6.53 8.13 8.33
C PRO A 311 5.22 8.81 8.72
N LYS A 312 4.20 8.07 9.13
CA LYS A 312 2.95 8.64 9.63
C LYS A 312 3.16 9.27 11.02
N ALA A 313 3.97 8.63 11.88
CA ALA A 313 4.26 9.11 13.22
C ALA A 313 5.02 10.44 13.19
N ILE A 314 6.09 10.57 12.37
CA ILE A 314 6.85 11.82 12.27
C ILE A 314 6.00 12.99 11.72
N VAL A 315 5.08 12.73 10.79
CA VAL A 315 4.14 13.77 10.33
C VAL A 315 3.20 14.20 11.45
N ALA A 316 2.67 13.26 12.24
CA ALA A 316 1.80 13.56 13.36
C ALA A 316 2.51 14.38 14.44
N GLU A 317 3.83 14.21 14.62
CA GLU A 317 4.66 14.96 15.56
C GLU A 317 5.00 16.36 15.03
N LEU A 318 5.43 16.48 13.77
CA LEU A 318 5.95 17.74 13.22
C LEU A 318 4.88 18.69 12.71
N VAL A 319 3.67 18.20 12.42
CA VAL A 319 2.66 18.97 11.67
C VAL A 319 1.38 19.15 12.49
N ASP A 320 0.93 20.41 12.56
CA ASP A 320 -0.35 20.76 13.18
C ASP A 320 -1.51 19.95 12.62
N GLU A 321 -2.47 19.58 13.46
CA GLU A 321 -3.64 18.73 13.13
C GLU A 321 -4.39 19.21 11.87
N ARG A 322 -4.53 20.53 11.71
CA ARG A 322 -5.25 21.14 10.58
C ARG A 322 -4.51 21.00 9.23
N ALA A 323 -3.19 20.82 9.25
CA ALA A 323 -2.36 20.66 8.05
C ALA A 323 -1.97 19.21 7.76
N ARG A 324 -2.27 18.25 8.65
CA ARG A 324 -1.85 16.84 8.53
C ARG A 324 -2.33 16.16 7.26
N SER A 325 -3.57 16.44 6.81
CA SER A 325 -4.09 15.83 5.57
C SER A 325 -3.24 16.19 4.35
N LEU A 326 -2.86 17.47 4.22
CA LEU A 326 -1.95 17.93 3.16
C LEU A 326 -0.56 17.31 3.33
N ALA A 327 -0.05 17.29 4.56
CA ALA A 327 1.27 16.73 4.86
C ALA A 327 1.35 15.23 4.52
N TYR A 328 0.36 14.42 4.88
CA TYR A 328 0.31 13.01 4.47
C TYR A 328 0.29 12.85 2.95
N SER A 329 -0.43 13.71 2.24
CA SER A 329 -0.46 13.65 0.77
C SER A 329 0.91 13.94 0.16
N ILE A 330 1.63 14.94 0.66
CA ILE A 330 3.00 15.27 0.22
C ILE A 330 3.97 14.14 0.56
N LEU A 331 3.89 13.58 1.78
CA LEU A 331 4.70 12.45 2.19
C LEU A 331 4.51 11.25 1.26
N PHE A 332 3.26 10.84 1.02
CA PHE A 332 2.97 9.70 0.15
C PHE A 332 3.39 9.93 -1.29
N LEU A 333 3.25 11.15 -1.82
CA LEU A 333 3.80 11.49 -3.14
C LEU A 333 5.32 11.38 -3.18
N SER A 334 6.02 11.84 -2.15
CA SER A 334 7.48 11.68 -2.03
C SER A 334 7.89 10.21 -1.97
N MET A 335 7.17 9.40 -1.21
CA MET A 335 7.38 7.94 -1.16
C MET A 335 7.16 7.31 -2.54
N GLY A 336 6.05 7.61 -3.20
CA GLY A 336 5.72 7.08 -4.52
C GLY A 336 6.74 7.47 -5.58
N LEU A 337 7.20 8.73 -5.59
CA LEU A 337 8.25 9.20 -6.50
C LEU A 337 9.57 8.46 -6.26
N GLY A 338 10.03 8.38 -5.01
CA GLY A 338 11.25 7.66 -4.66
C GLY A 338 11.17 6.19 -5.09
N TRP A 339 10.07 5.52 -4.77
CA TRP A 339 9.85 4.12 -5.10
C TRP A 339 9.84 3.85 -6.60
N THR A 340 9.10 4.67 -7.36
CA THR A 340 9.02 4.55 -8.83
C THR A 340 10.37 4.81 -9.50
N LEU A 341 11.03 5.93 -9.16
CA LEU A 341 12.32 6.28 -9.75
C LEU A 341 13.39 5.22 -9.44
N GLY A 342 13.44 4.75 -8.19
CA GLY A 342 14.35 3.69 -7.78
C GLY A 342 14.15 2.41 -8.57
N ASN A 343 12.91 1.89 -8.60
CA ASN A 343 12.63 0.60 -9.24
C ASN A 343 12.86 0.63 -10.77
N ILE A 344 12.46 1.70 -11.46
CA ILE A 344 12.73 1.83 -12.90
C ILE A 344 14.24 1.91 -13.14
N THR A 345 14.96 2.71 -12.35
CA THR A 345 16.42 2.85 -12.49
C THR A 345 17.15 1.53 -12.23
N LEU A 346 16.80 0.85 -11.13
CA LEU A 346 17.46 -0.39 -10.73
C LEU A 346 17.09 -1.57 -11.64
N ALA A 347 15.89 -1.57 -12.22
CA ALA A 347 15.51 -2.55 -13.23
C ALA A 347 16.25 -2.33 -14.55
N TYR A 348 16.47 -1.06 -14.95
CA TYR A 348 17.21 -0.70 -16.16
C TYR A 348 18.71 -1.03 -16.06
N LEU A 349 19.34 -0.68 -14.94
CA LEU A 349 20.76 -0.89 -14.70
C LEU A 349 21.12 -2.33 -14.32
N THR A 350 20.13 -3.16 -14.05
CA THR A 350 20.21 -4.45 -13.35
C THR A 350 20.67 -4.32 -11.90
N LEU A 351 20.06 -5.11 -11.01
CA LEU A 351 20.26 -4.97 -9.57
C LEU A 351 21.69 -5.33 -9.11
N GLU A 352 22.35 -6.23 -9.85
CA GLU A 352 23.70 -6.75 -9.56
C GLU A 352 24.80 -5.80 -10.01
N SER A 353 24.48 -4.76 -10.80
CA SER A 353 25.50 -3.85 -11.30
C SER A 353 26.10 -3.00 -10.18
N THR A 354 27.40 -2.75 -10.26
CA THR A 354 28.12 -1.88 -9.31
C THR A 354 27.46 -0.50 -9.19
N LEU A 355 26.97 0.04 -10.32
CA LEU A 355 26.32 1.34 -10.34
C LEU A 355 25.00 1.31 -9.54
N SER A 356 24.18 0.26 -9.68
CA SER A 356 22.96 0.09 -8.89
C SER A 356 23.26 0.06 -7.39
N LEU A 357 24.25 -0.71 -6.97
CA LEU A 357 24.65 -0.81 -5.57
C LEU A 357 25.17 0.51 -5.01
N ILE A 358 25.95 1.28 -5.81
CA ILE A 358 26.41 2.62 -5.42
C ILE A 358 25.21 3.57 -5.26
N LEU A 359 24.27 3.59 -6.20
CA LEU A 359 23.08 4.46 -6.10
C LEU A 359 22.24 4.16 -4.88
N VAL A 360 21.98 2.88 -4.61
CA VAL A 360 21.24 2.42 -3.42
C VAL A 360 21.97 2.83 -2.13
N LEU A 361 23.29 2.64 -2.08
CA LEU A 361 24.10 3.03 -0.92
C LEU A 361 24.08 4.54 -0.69
N VAL A 362 24.29 5.34 -1.74
CA VAL A 362 24.29 6.81 -1.66
C VAL A 362 22.91 7.33 -1.22
N ALA A 363 21.83 6.82 -1.81
CA ALA A 363 20.47 7.22 -1.43
C ALA A 363 20.16 6.89 0.04
N SER A 364 20.54 5.68 0.48
CA SER A 364 20.33 5.24 1.87
C SER A 364 21.17 6.03 2.85
N LEU A 365 22.45 6.28 2.57
CA LEU A 365 23.32 7.11 3.42
C LEU A 365 22.85 8.57 3.49
N ALA A 366 22.40 9.14 2.37
CA ALA A 366 21.79 10.48 2.36
C ALA A 366 20.52 10.54 3.20
N SER A 367 19.65 9.53 3.10
CA SER A 367 18.47 9.38 3.95
C SER A 367 18.85 9.35 5.44
N MET A 368 19.80 8.49 5.82
CA MET A 368 20.28 8.38 7.21
C MET A 368 20.84 9.73 7.72
N ALA A 369 21.66 10.40 6.90
CA ALA A 369 22.26 11.69 7.27
C ALA A 369 21.19 12.76 7.50
N ILE A 370 20.10 12.75 6.75
CA ILE A 370 18.98 13.68 6.96
C ILE A 370 18.21 13.31 8.22
N ILE A 371 17.89 12.01 8.45
CA ILE A 371 17.17 11.55 9.64
C ILE A 371 17.91 11.94 10.93
N LEU A 372 19.24 11.79 10.95
CA LEU A 372 20.06 12.19 12.11
C LEU A 372 20.01 13.69 12.43
N ARG A 373 19.57 14.53 11.50
CA ARG A 373 19.38 15.98 11.68
C ARG A 373 17.95 16.37 12.03
N LEU A 374 17.01 15.42 12.00
CA LEU A 374 15.64 15.65 12.48
C LEU A 374 15.68 15.74 14.00
N ARG A 375 15.17 16.84 14.52
CA ARG A 375 15.06 17.14 15.96
C ARG A 375 13.61 17.32 16.32
#